data_11028920e64715e1de5450db1c582e6d
#
_entry.id   11028920e64715e1de5450db1c582e6d
#
_cell.length_a   1.000
_cell.length_b   1.000
_cell.length_c   1.000
_cell.angle_alpha   90.00
_cell.angle_beta   90.00
_cell.angle_gamma   90.00
#
_symmetry.space_group_name_H-M   'P 1'
#
loop_
_entity.id
_entity.type
_entity.pdbx_description
1 polymer ?
#
loop_
_entity_poly.entity_id
_entity_poly.type
_entity_poly.pdbx_seq_one_letter_code
_entity_poly.pdbx_strand_id
1 'polypeptide(L)'
;MRNADAVEMRQRLRAAPQVAQLAEYVDSLRAEDRGYVPDFDPLDGGVDAEILFLLEKPGPKTDPANGGSGFISRDNDDPTAEAICRFMELAQVPRRASLIWNAIPWCNGTTDVSPAERREGMLRLGALMM
;
A
#
# COMPACT_ATOMS: atom_id res chain seq x y z
N MET A 1 10.87 3.05 -6.72
CA MET A 1 11.69 3.31 -5.50
C MET A 1 12.84 2.31 -5.46
N ARG A 2 14.01 2.76 -5.86
CA ARG A 2 15.21 1.90 -5.92
C ARG A 2 16.23 2.23 -4.84
N ASN A 3 16.08 3.40 -4.21
CA ASN A 3 17.05 3.90 -3.23
C ASN A 3 16.79 3.27 -1.86
N ALA A 4 17.77 2.54 -1.32
CA ALA A 4 17.68 1.92 0.00
C ALA A 4 17.43 2.94 1.11
N ASP A 5 17.98 4.15 0.98
CA ASP A 5 17.77 5.24 1.96
C ASP A 5 16.30 5.68 1.98
N ALA A 6 15.65 5.73 0.81
CA ALA A 6 14.24 6.07 0.71
C ALA A 6 13.35 5.03 1.40
N VAL A 7 13.69 3.76 1.26
CA VAL A 7 12.99 2.66 1.93
C VAL A 7 13.21 2.74 3.44
N GLU A 8 14.43 2.91 3.88
CA GLU A 8 14.76 2.99 5.31
C GLU A 8 14.07 4.17 6.00
N MET A 9 14.07 5.34 5.35
CA MET A 9 13.35 6.50 5.84
C MET A 9 11.87 6.18 6.06
N ARG A 10 11.23 5.50 5.10
CA ARG A 10 9.83 5.15 5.23
C ARG A 10 9.58 4.14 6.34
N GLN A 11 10.48 3.20 6.55
CA GLN A 11 10.35 2.24 7.65
C GLN A 11 10.36 2.94 9.01
N ARG A 12 11.19 3.96 9.17
CA ARG A 12 11.21 4.77 10.40
C ARG A 12 9.90 5.54 10.60
N LEU A 13 9.28 5.98 9.52
CA LEU A 13 8.04 6.76 9.58
C LEU A 13 6.79 5.91 9.89
N ARG A 14 6.91 4.59 9.96
CA ARG A 14 5.80 3.73 10.38
C ARG A 14 5.26 4.10 11.76
N ALA A 15 6.08 4.67 12.62
CA ALA A 15 5.70 5.10 13.96
C ALA A 15 5.12 6.52 14.01
N ALA A 16 5.09 7.25 12.89
CA ALA A 16 4.54 8.60 12.85
C ALA A 16 3.03 8.58 13.20
N PRO A 17 2.51 9.63 13.86
CA PRO A 17 1.10 9.63 14.33
C PRO A 17 0.07 9.32 13.26
N GLN A 18 0.24 9.84 12.04
CA GLN A 18 -0.70 9.62 10.94
C GLN A 18 -0.59 8.23 10.31
N VAL A 19 0.44 7.46 10.66
CA VAL A 19 0.75 6.16 10.03
C VAL A 19 0.62 5.01 11.02
N ALA A 20 0.85 5.24 12.31
CA ALA A 20 0.95 4.18 13.32
C ALA A 20 -0.23 3.21 13.32
N GLN A 21 -1.47 3.70 13.23
CA GLN A 21 -2.66 2.86 13.18
C GLN A 21 -2.70 2.00 11.91
N LEU A 22 -2.27 2.55 10.77
CA LEU A 22 -2.21 1.82 9.52
C LEU A 22 -1.12 0.74 9.57
N ALA A 23 0.01 1.03 10.22
CA ALA A 23 1.07 0.05 10.42
C ALA A 23 0.60 -1.12 11.29
N GLU A 24 -0.17 -0.86 12.34
CA GLU A 24 -0.78 -1.90 13.17
C GLU A 24 -1.76 -2.74 12.36
N TYR A 25 -2.56 -2.12 11.51
CA TYR A 25 -3.47 -2.83 10.61
C TYR A 25 -2.71 -3.76 9.67
N VAL A 26 -1.62 -3.28 9.07
CA VAL A 26 -0.76 -4.10 8.21
C VAL A 26 -0.15 -5.27 9.00
N ASP A 27 0.33 -5.03 10.20
CA ASP A 27 0.89 -6.09 11.04
C ASP A 27 -0.14 -7.17 11.38
N SER A 28 -1.40 -6.79 11.59
CA SER A 28 -2.49 -7.75 11.81
C SER A 28 -2.77 -8.61 10.58
N LEU A 29 -2.68 -8.01 9.39
CA LEU A 29 -2.82 -8.77 8.14
C LEU A 29 -1.65 -9.73 7.92
N ARG A 30 -0.44 -9.30 8.23
CA ARG A 30 0.76 -10.14 8.14
C ARG A 30 0.67 -11.37 9.05
N ALA A 31 0.04 -11.22 10.20
CA ALA A 31 -0.15 -12.32 11.14
C ALA A 31 -1.08 -13.43 10.59
N GLU A 32 -1.89 -13.14 9.58
CA GLU A 32 -2.75 -14.14 8.92
C GLU A 32 -1.98 -15.09 7.99
N ASP A 33 -0.73 -14.75 7.65
CA ASP A 33 0.19 -15.58 6.85
C ASP A 33 -0.39 -15.99 5.48
N ARG A 34 -1.00 -15.04 4.78
CA ARG A 34 -1.60 -15.27 3.46
C ARG A 34 -0.72 -14.83 2.31
N GLY A 35 0.47 -14.34 2.60
CA GLY A 35 1.39 -13.74 1.66
C GLY A 35 1.94 -12.43 2.20
N TYR A 36 2.86 -11.82 1.48
CA TYR A 36 3.46 -10.57 1.90
C TYR A 36 2.45 -9.43 1.79
N VAL A 37 2.32 -8.64 2.85
CA VAL A 37 1.47 -7.45 2.87
C VAL A 37 2.36 -6.22 2.87
N PRO A 38 2.39 -5.43 1.77
CA PRO A 38 3.15 -4.17 1.75
C PRO A 38 2.57 -3.16 2.73
N ASP A 39 3.40 -2.25 3.19
CA ASP A 39 2.97 -1.13 4.01
C ASP A 39 2.35 -0.02 3.16
N PHE A 40 1.53 0.81 3.78
CA PHE A 40 1.16 2.11 3.23
C PHE A 40 2.40 3.00 3.13
N ASP A 41 2.46 3.85 2.12
CA ASP A 41 3.54 4.83 2.03
C ASP A 41 3.34 5.91 3.09
N PRO A 42 4.26 6.05 4.05
CA PRO A 42 4.11 7.04 5.12
C PRO A 42 4.23 8.49 4.65
N LEU A 43 4.68 8.73 3.42
CA LEU A 43 4.72 10.06 2.85
C LEU A 43 3.36 10.52 2.31
N ASP A 44 2.40 9.60 2.17
CA ASP A 44 1.02 9.93 1.85
C ASP A 44 0.29 10.46 3.09
N GLY A 45 -1.02 10.68 2.99
CA GLY A 45 -1.79 11.32 4.04
C GLY A 45 -2.03 10.47 5.30
N GLY A 46 -1.82 9.17 5.22
CA GLY A 46 -2.12 8.30 6.36
C GLY A 46 -3.59 8.36 6.76
N VAL A 47 -3.85 8.36 8.05
CA VAL A 47 -5.24 8.46 8.58
C VAL A 47 -5.89 9.80 8.30
N ASP A 48 -5.12 10.82 7.92
CA ASP A 48 -5.63 12.15 7.59
C ASP A 48 -5.99 12.30 6.11
N ALA A 49 -5.80 11.25 5.30
CA ALA A 49 -6.11 11.30 3.88
C ALA A 49 -7.62 11.45 3.65
N GLU A 50 -7.97 12.26 2.66
CA GLU A 50 -9.36 12.50 2.26
C GLU A 50 -9.78 11.64 1.07
N ILE A 51 -8.79 11.15 0.29
CA ILE A 51 -9.01 10.37 -0.93
C ILE A 51 -8.25 9.06 -0.82
N LEU A 52 -8.96 7.95 -1.00
CA LEU A 52 -8.36 6.63 -1.09
C LEU A 52 -8.37 6.15 -2.53
N PHE A 53 -7.18 5.91 -3.09
CA PHE A 53 -7.02 5.24 -4.38
C PHE A 53 -6.95 3.74 -4.12
N LEU A 54 -7.97 3.02 -4.51
CA LEU A 54 -8.08 1.59 -4.25
C LEU A 54 -7.69 0.80 -5.49
N LEU A 55 -6.61 0.05 -5.37
CA LEU A 55 -6.14 -0.90 -6.39
C LEU A 55 -6.66 -2.29 -6.06
N GLU A 56 -6.42 -3.26 -6.94
CA GLU A 56 -6.93 -4.62 -6.74
C GLU A 56 -6.01 -5.46 -5.84
N LYS A 57 -4.80 -5.72 -6.28
CA LYS A 57 -3.87 -6.62 -5.58
C LYS A 57 -2.43 -6.17 -5.82
N PRO A 58 -1.53 -6.26 -4.81
CA PRO A 58 -0.13 -5.88 -5.03
C PRO A 58 0.55 -6.86 -5.97
N GLY A 59 1.39 -6.31 -6.86
CA GLY A 59 2.22 -7.14 -7.72
C GLY A 59 3.36 -7.80 -6.95
N PRO A 60 3.93 -8.90 -7.48
CA PRO A 60 5.04 -9.60 -6.81
C PRO A 60 6.25 -8.70 -6.53
N LYS A 61 6.43 -7.66 -7.34
CA LYS A 61 7.56 -6.73 -7.21
C LYS A 61 7.45 -5.75 -6.04
N THR A 62 6.34 -5.74 -5.31
CA THR A 62 6.25 -4.97 -4.06
C THR A 62 6.94 -5.69 -2.90
N ASP A 63 7.09 -7.01 -3.01
CA ASP A 63 7.72 -7.83 -1.98
C ASP A 63 9.24 -7.61 -1.96
N PRO A 64 9.84 -7.25 -0.82
CA PRO A 64 11.30 -7.11 -0.71
C PRO A 64 12.07 -8.37 -1.10
N ALA A 65 11.50 -9.57 -0.93
CA ALA A 65 12.12 -10.82 -1.36
C ALA A 65 12.32 -10.88 -2.88
N ASN A 66 11.54 -10.10 -3.64
CA ASN A 66 11.65 -9.98 -5.10
C ASN A 66 12.28 -8.64 -5.53
N GLY A 67 13.00 -7.97 -4.63
CA GLY A 67 13.63 -6.69 -4.89
C GLY A 67 12.70 -5.49 -4.79
N GLY A 68 11.49 -5.66 -4.27
CA GLY A 68 10.52 -4.59 -4.10
C GLY A 68 10.79 -3.70 -2.90
N SER A 69 10.06 -2.58 -2.82
CA SER A 69 10.22 -1.59 -1.76
C SER A 69 9.60 -2.00 -0.42
N GLY A 70 8.62 -2.88 -0.44
CA GLY A 70 7.81 -3.20 0.74
C GLY A 70 6.68 -2.21 1.00
N PHE A 71 6.46 -1.26 0.09
CA PHE A 71 5.44 -0.21 0.23
C PHE A 71 4.56 -0.13 -1.01
N ILE A 72 3.28 0.20 -0.81
CA ILE A 72 2.40 0.61 -1.88
C ILE A 72 2.60 2.11 -2.05
N SER A 73 3.30 2.49 -3.11
CA SER A 73 3.77 3.86 -3.27
C SER A 73 3.72 4.30 -4.72
N ARG A 74 3.33 5.55 -4.94
CA ARG A 74 3.44 6.20 -6.25
C ARG A 74 4.89 6.39 -6.69
N ASP A 75 5.84 6.24 -5.77
CA ASP A 75 7.27 6.36 -6.07
C ASP A 75 7.91 5.02 -6.45
N ASN A 76 7.13 3.94 -6.49
CA ASN A 76 7.63 2.66 -6.96
C ASN A 76 7.98 2.70 -8.45
N ASP A 77 8.94 1.89 -8.83
CA ASP A 77 9.45 1.82 -10.20
C ASP A 77 8.63 0.81 -11.01
N ASP A 78 7.36 1.12 -11.24
CA ASP A 78 6.46 0.31 -12.05
C ASP A 78 5.42 1.18 -12.79
N PRO A 79 4.81 0.67 -13.88
CA PRO A 79 3.88 1.46 -14.70
C PRO A 79 2.65 1.96 -13.94
N THR A 80 2.13 1.18 -13.00
CA THR A 80 0.94 1.57 -12.22
C THR A 80 1.26 2.75 -11.31
N ALA A 81 2.39 2.68 -10.61
CA ALA A 81 2.84 3.78 -9.74
C ALA A 81 3.05 5.05 -10.55
N GLU A 82 3.69 4.94 -11.71
CA GLU A 82 3.92 6.07 -12.61
C GLU A 82 2.61 6.69 -13.07
N ALA A 83 1.64 5.88 -13.46
CA ALA A 83 0.33 6.36 -13.91
C ALA A 83 -0.42 7.10 -12.79
N ILE A 84 -0.40 6.56 -11.57
CA ILE A 84 -1.03 7.21 -10.41
C ILE A 84 -0.35 8.54 -10.11
N CYS A 85 0.97 8.57 -10.13
CA CYS A 85 1.74 9.80 -9.90
C CYS A 85 1.35 10.89 -10.89
N ARG A 86 1.29 10.55 -12.18
CA ARG A 86 0.88 11.50 -13.24
C ARG A 86 -0.57 11.95 -13.06
N PHE A 87 -1.47 11.02 -12.74
CA PHE A 87 -2.87 11.36 -12.50
C PHE A 87 -3.02 12.35 -11.36
N MET A 88 -2.33 12.12 -10.25
CA MET A 88 -2.38 13.02 -9.09
C MET A 88 -1.86 14.41 -9.43
N GLU A 89 -0.78 14.50 -10.21
CA GLU A 89 -0.23 15.76 -10.64
C GLU A 89 -1.20 16.52 -11.54
N LEU A 90 -1.77 15.85 -12.54
CA LEU A 90 -2.74 16.45 -13.47
C LEU A 90 -4.03 16.89 -12.76
N ALA A 91 -4.49 16.10 -11.80
CA ALA A 91 -5.71 16.41 -11.05
C ALA A 91 -5.45 17.38 -9.89
N GLN A 92 -4.20 17.77 -9.66
CA GLN A 92 -3.80 18.63 -8.55
C GLN A 92 -4.20 18.05 -7.17
N VAL A 93 -4.07 16.74 -7.01
CA VAL A 93 -4.34 16.07 -5.74
C VAL A 93 -3.06 16.12 -4.89
N PRO A 94 -3.08 16.80 -3.74
CA PRO A 94 -1.92 16.82 -2.85
C PRO A 94 -1.63 15.43 -2.31
N ARG A 95 -0.37 15.08 -2.22
CA ARG A 95 0.05 13.78 -1.70
C ARG A 95 -0.54 13.52 -0.30
N ARG A 96 -0.52 14.54 0.55
CA ARG A 96 -1.02 14.44 1.92
C ARG A 96 -2.53 14.27 2.03
N ALA A 97 -3.27 14.54 0.98
CA ALA A 97 -4.71 14.29 0.92
C ALA A 97 -5.04 12.89 0.42
N SER A 98 -4.03 12.12 0.00
CA SER A 98 -4.22 10.84 -0.68
C SER A 98 -3.65 9.67 0.12
N LEU A 99 -4.22 8.50 -0.11
CA LEU A 99 -3.76 7.22 0.38
C LEU A 99 -3.98 6.18 -0.72
N ILE A 100 -3.04 5.28 -0.91
CA ILE A 100 -3.14 4.22 -1.90
C ILE A 100 -3.17 2.89 -1.18
N TRP A 101 -4.12 2.04 -1.54
CA TRP A 101 -4.25 0.71 -0.95
C TRP A 101 -4.74 -0.31 -1.97
N ASN A 102 -4.67 -1.58 -1.63
CA ASN A 102 -5.20 -2.67 -2.43
C ASN A 102 -6.38 -3.34 -1.72
N ALA A 103 -7.45 -3.59 -2.46
CA ALA A 103 -8.62 -4.29 -1.93
C ALA A 103 -8.25 -5.68 -1.42
N ILE A 104 -7.31 -6.34 -2.11
CA ILE A 104 -6.72 -7.60 -1.68
C ILE A 104 -5.28 -7.28 -1.26
N PRO A 105 -4.99 -7.24 0.06
CA PRO A 105 -3.76 -6.61 0.53
C PRO A 105 -2.51 -7.49 0.47
N TRP A 106 -2.63 -8.79 0.22
CA TRP A 106 -1.48 -9.70 0.23
C TRP A 106 -0.96 -10.02 -1.17
N CYS A 107 0.36 -10.21 -1.25
CA CYS A 107 1.06 -10.67 -2.43
C CYS A 107 1.43 -12.15 -2.22
N ASN A 108 0.86 -13.04 -3.04
CA ASN A 108 1.08 -14.48 -2.91
C ASN A 108 1.62 -15.13 -4.19
N GLY A 109 2.40 -14.38 -4.96
CA GLY A 109 3.08 -14.88 -6.15
C GLY A 109 2.27 -14.79 -7.43
N THR A 110 1.02 -14.36 -7.38
CA THR A 110 0.16 -14.18 -8.56
C THR A 110 -0.67 -12.90 -8.42
N THR A 111 -1.01 -12.30 -9.56
CA THR A 111 -1.95 -11.17 -9.63
C THR A 111 -3.39 -11.64 -9.89
N ASP A 112 -3.59 -12.94 -10.10
CA ASP A 112 -4.93 -13.50 -10.27
C ASP A 112 -5.71 -13.43 -8.97
N VAL A 113 -7.00 -13.12 -9.07
CA VAL A 113 -7.89 -12.93 -7.94
C VAL A 113 -8.99 -13.97 -7.96
N SER A 114 -9.06 -14.81 -6.93
CA SER A 114 -10.16 -15.75 -6.76
C SER A 114 -11.38 -15.06 -6.13
N PRO A 115 -12.61 -15.60 -6.30
CA PRO A 115 -13.78 -15.07 -5.61
C PRO A 115 -13.64 -15.07 -4.09
N ALA A 116 -12.97 -16.07 -3.52
CA ALA A 116 -12.72 -16.14 -2.08
C ALA A 116 -11.79 -15.03 -1.61
N GLU A 117 -10.70 -14.76 -2.34
CA GLU A 117 -9.79 -13.65 -2.04
C GLU A 117 -10.52 -12.31 -2.09
N ARG A 118 -11.38 -12.13 -3.08
CA ARG A 118 -12.13 -10.88 -3.22
C ARG A 118 -13.05 -10.65 -2.02
N ARG A 119 -13.77 -11.68 -1.57
CA ARG A 119 -14.64 -11.57 -0.39
C ARG A 119 -13.83 -11.25 0.87
N GLU A 120 -12.73 -11.95 1.09
CA GLU A 120 -11.87 -11.76 2.25
C GLU A 120 -11.22 -10.39 2.25
N GLY A 121 -10.75 -9.94 1.10
CA GLY A 121 -10.18 -8.60 0.94
C GLY A 121 -11.20 -7.51 1.26
N MET A 122 -12.42 -7.66 0.79
CA MET A 122 -13.48 -6.68 1.07
C MET A 122 -13.85 -6.62 2.55
N LEU A 123 -13.81 -7.75 3.26
CA LEU A 123 -14.04 -7.76 4.71
C LEU A 123 -12.95 -6.98 5.45
N ARG A 124 -11.68 -7.15 5.08
CA ARG A 124 -10.56 -6.42 5.69
C ARG A 124 -10.61 -4.94 5.34
N LEU A 125 -11.01 -4.63 4.11
CA LEU A 125 -11.17 -3.23 3.70
C LEU A 125 -12.26 -2.54 4.53
N GLY A 126 -13.36 -3.23 4.82
CA GLY A 126 -14.39 -2.71 5.70
C GLY A 126 -13.86 -2.37 7.08
N ALA A 127 -12.99 -3.20 7.64
CA ALA A 127 -12.33 -2.93 8.93
C ALA A 127 -11.41 -1.70 8.85
N LEU A 128 -10.71 -1.51 7.74
CA LEU A 128 -9.85 -0.35 7.54
C LEU A 128 -10.66 0.96 7.48
N MET A 129 -11.81 0.91 6.83
CA MET A 129 -12.66 2.09 6.61
C MET A 129 -13.46 2.51 7.86
N MET A 130 -13.48 1.70 8.87
CA MET A 130 -14.15 1.99 10.14
C MET A 130 -13.19 2.65 11.13
#